data_f63cc4be939a61642f3d62b7e9f1f763
#
_entry.id   f63cc4be939a61642f3d62b7e9f1f763
#
_cell.length_a   1.000
_cell.length_b   1.000
_cell.length_c   1.000
_cell.angle_alpha   90.00
_cell.angle_beta   90.00
_cell.angle_gamma   90.00
#
_symmetry.space_group_name_H-M   'P 1'
#
loop_
_entity.id
_entity.type
_entity.pdbx_description
1 polymer ?
#
loop_
_entity_poly.entity_id
_entity_poly.type
_entity_poly.pdbx_seq_one_letter_code
_entity_poly.pdbx_strand_id
1 'polypeptide(L)'
;MFTKSCLDLWREEKEQAGIVTFCKDLDQAIGNGISVGLITEFCGPPGTGKTQMCIQLAVNVQIPPTLGGLGAKVMYFDTNFGFNPNRLEEVATACTHHCQKLVQIHRKDLAKTISHFTVDSILDGVYYKHIHECSELLDGIEELEQFLKSGQQIKLVIVDSFSFLIRNNIENTLQRIRIGHIILTKLHMLAHRYKCAVIITNDVTTRIDSSDPNGSTVLPALGESHSHKINQRIVLGQTGDDEEPGVFIASIEKSLLQRRTSVKFHIGEDGIRKFRKK
;
A
#
# COMPACT_ATOMS: atom_id res chain seq x y z
N MET A 1 27.83 -6.28 -13.09
CA MET A 1 27.16 -5.36 -12.16
C MET A 1 27.87 -4.03 -12.31
N PHE A 2 27.24 -3.02 -12.91
CA PHE A 2 27.88 -1.72 -13.08
C PHE A 2 27.70 -0.92 -11.79
N THR A 3 28.79 -0.39 -11.26
CA THR A 3 28.78 0.53 -10.14
C THR A 3 28.19 1.86 -10.61
N LYS A 4 27.15 2.36 -9.93
CA LYS A 4 26.55 3.67 -10.22
C LYS A 4 27.11 4.72 -9.27
N SER A 5 27.21 5.98 -9.73
CA SER A 5 27.53 7.09 -8.84
C SER A 5 26.32 7.45 -7.97
N CYS A 6 26.57 8.09 -6.80
CA CYS A 6 25.47 8.61 -5.97
C CYS A 6 24.63 9.66 -6.71
N LEU A 7 25.22 10.41 -7.65
CA LEU A 7 24.49 11.39 -8.46
C LEU A 7 23.51 10.70 -9.42
N ASP A 8 23.89 9.57 -10.00
CA ASP A 8 23.01 8.81 -10.91
C ASP A 8 21.86 8.20 -10.11
N LEU A 9 22.13 7.61 -8.94
CA LEU A 9 21.11 7.09 -8.05
C LEU A 9 20.12 8.18 -7.60
N TRP A 10 20.63 9.34 -7.25
CA TRP A 10 19.79 10.47 -6.82
C TRP A 10 18.89 11.02 -7.94
N ARG A 11 19.41 11.05 -9.18
CA ARG A 11 18.60 11.43 -10.36
C ARG A 11 17.50 10.41 -10.63
N GLU A 12 17.83 9.12 -10.60
CA GLU A 12 16.86 8.03 -10.75
C GLU A 12 15.74 8.10 -9.70
N GLU A 13 16.08 8.36 -8.43
CA GLU A 13 15.08 8.50 -7.36
C GLU A 13 14.17 9.72 -7.55
N LYS A 14 14.70 10.84 -8.02
CA LYS A 14 13.90 12.04 -8.29
C LYS A 14 12.91 11.88 -9.45
N GLU A 15 13.22 11.05 -10.42
CA GLU A 15 12.37 10.77 -11.58
C GLU A 15 11.28 9.73 -11.27
N GLN A 16 11.40 9.00 -10.16
CA GLN A 16 10.42 7.99 -9.80
C GLN A 16 9.15 8.63 -9.23
N ALA A 17 8.03 8.44 -9.95
CA ALA A 17 6.72 8.82 -9.43
C ALA A 17 6.28 7.84 -8.33
N GLY A 18 5.70 8.36 -7.25
CA GLY A 18 5.04 7.56 -6.22
C GLY A 18 3.58 7.25 -6.61
N ILE A 19 2.98 6.26 -5.95
CA ILE A 19 1.56 5.95 -6.11
C ILE A 19 0.77 6.86 -5.16
N VAL A 20 -0.01 7.80 -5.71
CA VAL A 20 -0.79 8.76 -4.92
C VAL A 20 -1.96 8.09 -4.19
N THR A 21 -2.30 8.59 -3.00
CA THR A 21 -3.42 8.09 -2.19
C THR A 21 -4.74 8.82 -2.48
N PHE A 22 -4.72 9.89 -3.26
CA PHE A 22 -5.80 10.88 -3.43
C PHE A 22 -6.09 11.71 -2.15
N CYS A 23 -5.31 11.57 -1.11
CA CYS A 23 -5.26 12.49 0.02
C CYS A 23 -3.97 13.31 -0.07
N LYS A 24 -4.06 14.54 -0.59
CA LYS A 24 -2.90 15.40 -0.82
C LYS A 24 -2.02 15.57 0.42
N ASP A 25 -2.64 15.71 1.59
CA ASP A 25 -1.90 15.93 2.84
C ASP A 25 -1.13 14.66 3.24
N LEU A 26 -1.73 13.47 3.01
CA LEU A 26 -1.06 12.20 3.23
C LEU A 26 0.06 11.99 2.20
N ASP A 27 -0.20 12.27 0.92
CA ASP A 27 0.83 12.16 -0.13
C ASP A 27 2.04 13.04 0.18
N GLN A 28 1.83 14.28 0.62
CA GLN A 28 2.92 15.17 1.07
C GLN A 28 3.65 14.62 2.30
N ALA A 29 2.92 14.07 3.27
CA ALA A 29 3.49 13.54 4.51
C ALA A 29 4.34 12.29 4.28
N ILE A 30 4.07 11.51 3.23
CA ILE A 30 4.83 10.29 2.90
C ILE A 30 5.87 10.47 1.79
N GLY A 31 6.02 11.68 1.24
CA GLY A 31 7.03 11.98 0.22
C GLY A 31 6.51 11.91 -1.22
N ASN A 32 5.32 12.45 -1.46
CA ASN A 32 4.60 12.49 -2.75
C ASN A 32 4.03 11.14 -3.21
N GLY A 33 3.53 10.34 -2.27
CA GLY A 33 2.91 9.06 -2.53
C GLY A 33 3.74 7.87 -2.08
N ILE A 34 3.20 6.66 -2.26
CA ILE A 34 3.87 5.41 -1.92
C ILE A 34 5.04 5.18 -2.88
N SER A 35 6.24 5.07 -2.33
CA SER A 35 7.46 4.93 -3.12
C SER A 35 7.61 3.53 -3.72
N VAL A 36 7.99 3.44 -4.98
CA VAL A 36 8.40 2.18 -5.62
C VAL A 36 9.78 1.75 -5.14
N GLY A 37 10.06 0.45 -5.19
CA GLY A 37 11.33 -0.12 -4.73
C GLY A 37 11.41 -0.33 -3.22
N LEU A 38 10.38 0.01 -2.45
CA LEU A 38 10.31 -0.03 -1.00
C LEU A 38 9.14 -0.88 -0.50
N ILE A 39 9.24 -1.32 0.77
CA ILE A 39 8.15 -1.95 1.50
C ILE A 39 7.50 -0.91 2.43
N THR A 40 6.20 -0.66 2.21
CA THR A 40 5.36 0.17 3.08
C THR A 40 4.41 -0.74 3.86
N GLU A 41 4.35 -0.54 5.16
CA GLU A 41 3.44 -1.24 6.07
C GLU A 41 2.31 -0.30 6.52
N PHE A 42 1.06 -0.73 6.29
CA PHE A 42 -0.10 -0.15 6.96
C PHE A 42 -0.43 -0.97 8.20
N CYS A 43 -0.31 -0.36 9.37
CA CYS A 43 -0.53 -0.99 10.65
C CYS A 43 -1.71 -0.32 11.37
N GLY A 44 -2.54 -1.08 12.08
CA GLY A 44 -3.66 -0.51 12.83
C GLY A 44 -4.68 -1.54 13.26
N PRO A 45 -5.59 -1.17 14.18
CA PRO A 45 -6.70 -2.03 14.59
C PRO A 45 -7.61 -2.43 13.42
N PRO A 46 -8.43 -3.48 13.56
CA PRO A 46 -9.51 -3.76 12.61
C PRO A 46 -10.40 -2.53 12.40
N GLY A 47 -10.89 -2.34 11.17
CA GLY A 47 -11.79 -1.22 10.85
C GLY A 47 -11.11 0.14 10.63
N THR A 48 -9.79 0.26 10.69
CA THR A 48 -9.06 1.53 10.47
C THR A 48 -8.74 1.85 9.01
N GLY A 49 -9.27 1.07 8.06
CA GLY A 49 -9.16 1.37 6.64
C GLY A 49 -7.93 0.79 5.93
N LYS A 50 -7.20 -0.18 6.52
CA LYS A 50 -6.02 -0.82 5.88
C LYS A 50 -6.35 -1.37 4.49
N THR A 51 -7.36 -2.23 4.37
CA THR A 51 -7.82 -2.79 3.09
C THR A 51 -8.36 -1.72 2.15
N GLN A 52 -9.04 -0.67 2.67
CA GLN A 52 -9.50 0.45 1.85
C GLN A 52 -8.34 1.23 1.23
N MET A 53 -7.24 1.41 1.97
CA MET A 53 -6.01 2.00 1.45
C MET A 53 -5.39 1.12 0.36
N CYS A 54 -5.36 -0.19 0.57
CA CYS A 54 -4.87 -1.16 -0.44
C CYS A 54 -5.69 -1.09 -1.74
N ILE A 55 -7.03 -1.08 -1.64
CA ILE A 55 -7.94 -0.97 -2.80
C ILE A 55 -7.73 0.38 -3.52
N GLN A 56 -7.64 1.48 -2.78
CA GLN A 56 -7.37 2.80 -3.39
C GLN A 56 -6.06 2.80 -4.18
N LEU A 57 -4.99 2.25 -3.61
CA LEU A 57 -3.69 2.21 -4.27
C LEU A 57 -3.66 1.24 -5.46
N ALA A 58 -4.44 0.14 -5.41
CA ALA A 58 -4.60 -0.79 -6.52
C ALA A 58 -5.26 -0.13 -7.75
N VAL A 59 -6.16 0.81 -7.53
CA VAL A 59 -6.72 1.65 -8.60
C VAL A 59 -5.71 2.71 -9.05
N ASN A 60 -5.08 3.42 -8.11
CA ASN A 60 -4.27 4.60 -8.41
C ASN A 60 -2.95 4.28 -9.12
N VAL A 61 -2.36 3.09 -8.92
CA VAL A 61 -1.15 2.66 -9.65
C VAL A 61 -1.38 2.59 -11.16
N GLN A 62 -2.63 2.41 -11.58
CA GLN A 62 -3.04 2.26 -12.98
C GLN A 62 -3.31 3.59 -13.68
N ILE A 63 -3.33 4.72 -12.95
CA ILE A 63 -3.47 6.05 -13.54
C ILE A 63 -2.38 6.25 -14.60
N PRO A 64 -2.74 6.71 -15.82
CA PRO A 64 -1.78 6.90 -16.91
C PRO A 64 -0.61 7.83 -16.52
N PRO A 65 0.61 7.57 -17.01
CA PRO A 65 1.77 8.44 -16.75
C PRO A 65 1.56 9.88 -17.21
N THR A 66 0.79 10.10 -18.25
CA THR A 66 0.42 11.44 -18.73
C THR A 66 -0.39 12.26 -17.73
N LEU A 67 -0.99 11.60 -16.75
CA LEU A 67 -1.71 12.21 -15.61
C LEU A 67 -0.94 12.10 -14.28
N GLY A 68 0.33 11.74 -14.35
CA GLY A 68 1.21 11.64 -13.17
C GLY A 68 1.15 10.30 -12.43
N GLY A 69 0.49 9.28 -12.97
CA GLY A 69 0.47 7.93 -12.44
C GLY A 69 1.57 7.04 -13.02
N LEU A 70 1.51 5.73 -12.71
CA LEU A 70 2.47 4.74 -13.21
C LEU A 70 1.95 3.96 -14.42
N GLY A 71 0.65 3.94 -14.67
CA GLY A 71 0.02 3.19 -15.76
C GLY A 71 0.31 1.69 -15.67
N ALA A 72 0.39 1.14 -14.47
CA ALA A 72 0.89 -0.20 -14.22
C ALA A 72 -0.14 -1.05 -13.47
N LYS A 73 0.01 -2.37 -13.56
CA LYS A 73 -0.87 -3.35 -12.92
C LYS A 73 -0.47 -3.63 -11.47
N VAL A 74 -1.32 -4.35 -10.76
CA VAL A 74 -1.12 -4.75 -9.37
C VAL A 74 -1.28 -6.26 -9.18
N MET A 75 -0.46 -6.84 -8.30
CA MET A 75 -0.67 -8.18 -7.74
C MET A 75 -1.21 -8.05 -6.32
N TYR A 76 -2.39 -8.60 -6.07
CA TYR A 76 -3.05 -8.57 -4.77
C TYR A 76 -3.13 -9.97 -4.17
N PHE A 77 -2.39 -10.20 -3.10
CA PHE A 77 -2.44 -11.41 -2.28
C PHE A 77 -3.38 -11.15 -1.09
N ASP A 78 -4.55 -11.75 -1.12
CA ASP A 78 -5.55 -11.67 -0.04
C ASP A 78 -5.44 -12.90 0.85
N THR A 79 -5.31 -12.71 2.15
CA THR A 79 -5.11 -13.81 3.11
C THR A 79 -6.27 -14.02 4.07
N ASN A 80 -7.21 -13.07 4.12
CA ASN A 80 -8.29 -13.06 5.10
C ASN A 80 -9.68 -12.81 4.49
N PHE A 81 -9.81 -12.96 3.16
CA PHE A 81 -11.04 -12.68 2.39
C PHE A 81 -11.56 -11.23 2.56
N GLY A 82 -10.64 -10.29 2.77
CA GLY A 82 -10.98 -8.88 2.97
C GLY A 82 -11.18 -8.10 1.67
N PHE A 83 -10.73 -8.63 0.54
CA PHE A 83 -10.87 -7.99 -0.76
C PHE A 83 -12.30 -8.04 -1.27
N ASN A 84 -12.84 -6.90 -1.68
CA ASN A 84 -14.19 -6.79 -2.22
C ASN A 84 -14.14 -6.19 -3.64
N PRO A 85 -14.47 -7.00 -4.68
CA PRO A 85 -14.48 -6.51 -6.07
C PRO A 85 -15.47 -5.35 -6.33
N ASN A 86 -16.63 -5.35 -5.68
CA ASN A 86 -17.60 -4.25 -5.84
C ASN A 86 -17.01 -2.94 -5.29
N ARG A 87 -16.27 -3.03 -4.17
CA ARG A 87 -15.59 -1.87 -3.62
C ARG A 87 -14.47 -1.36 -4.52
N LEU A 88 -13.75 -2.25 -5.17
CA LEU A 88 -12.75 -1.88 -6.18
C LEU A 88 -13.42 -1.15 -7.36
N GLU A 89 -14.58 -1.63 -7.83
CA GLU A 89 -15.36 -1.01 -8.91
C GLU A 89 -15.84 0.40 -8.55
N GLU A 90 -16.36 0.61 -7.33
CA GLU A 90 -16.77 1.93 -6.84
C GLU A 90 -15.60 2.93 -6.87
N VAL A 91 -14.45 2.53 -6.31
CA VAL A 91 -13.24 3.38 -6.28
C VAL A 91 -12.70 3.62 -7.69
N ALA A 92 -12.73 2.62 -8.58
CA ALA A 92 -12.32 2.74 -9.96
C ALA A 92 -13.23 3.71 -10.74
N THR A 93 -14.54 3.63 -10.52
CA THR A 93 -15.54 4.54 -11.12
C THR A 93 -15.27 5.99 -10.68
N ALA A 94 -15.06 6.22 -9.40
CA ALA A 94 -14.74 7.55 -8.89
C ALA A 94 -13.41 8.08 -9.46
N CYS A 95 -12.39 7.22 -9.58
CA CYS A 95 -11.09 7.56 -10.13
C CYS A 95 -11.16 7.92 -11.61
N THR A 96 -11.81 7.09 -12.44
CA THR A 96 -11.98 7.36 -13.88
C THR A 96 -12.73 8.66 -14.12
N HIS A 97 -13.81 8.90 -13.39
CA HIS A 97 -14.58 10.15 -13.48
C HIS A 97 -13.74 11.37 -13.08
N HIS A 98 -12.95 11.27 -12.02
CA HIS A 98 -12.03 12.34 -11.61
C HIS A 98 -10.99 12.65 -12.69
N CYS A 99 -10.33 11.62 -13.24
CA CYS A 99 -9.34 11.78 -14.30
C CYS A 99 -9.94 12.37 -15.59
N GLN A 100 -11.14 11.91 -15.98
CA GLN A 100 -11.86 12.46 -17.14
C GLN A 100 -12.18 13.95 -16.97
N LYS A 101 -12.66 14.36 -15.79
CA LYS A 101 -12.90 15.79 -15.49
C LYS A 101 -11.61 16.61 -15.58
N LEU A 102 -10.51 16.12 -15.05
CA LEU A 102 -9.22 16.82 -15.13
C LEU A 102 -8.78 17.02 -16.59
N VAL A 103 -8.92 15.99 -17.42
CA VAL A 103 -8.59 16.09 -18.85
C VAL A 103 -9.49 17.07 -19.57
N GLN A 104 -10.81 17.04 -19.34
CA GLN A 104 -11.74 17.98 -19.96
C GLN A 104 -11.43 19.45 -19.64
N ILE A 105 -11.02 19.73 -18.41
CA ILE A 105 -10.77 21.09 -17.93
C ILE A 105 -9.38 21.60 -18.33
N HIS A 106 -8.34 20.78 -18.15
CA HIS A 106 -6.95 21.22 -18.21
C HIS A 106 -6.09 20.63 -19.33
N ARG A 107 -6.46 19.46 -19.86
CA ARG A 107 -5.59 18.68 -20.74
C ARG A 107 -6.39 17.99 -21.86
N LYS A 108 -7.13 18.77 -22.64
CA LYS A 108 -7.95 18.29 -23.79
C LYS A 108 -7.13 17.50 -24.82
N ASP A 109 -5.82 17.74 -24.88
CA ASP A 109 -4.83 17.00 -25.67
C ASP A 109 -4.77 15.51 -25.30
N LEU A 110 -5.12 15.14 -24.07
CA LEU A 110 -5.08 13.77 -23.56
C LEU A 110 -6.41 13.00 -23.69
N ALA A 111 -7.39 13.54 -24.39
CA ALA A 111 -8.71 12.91 -24.54
C ALA A 111 -8.64 11.48 -25.10
N LYS A 112 -7.74 11.20 -26.05
CA LYS A 112 -7.52 9.86 -26.59
C LYS A 112 -6.86 8.91 -25.57
N THR A 113 -5.94 9.39 -24.77
CA THR A 113 -5.26 8.58 -23.75
C THR A 113 -6.22 8.17 -22.64
N ILE A 114 -7.08 9.11 -22.21
CA ILE A 114 -8.03 8.83 -21.12
C ILE A 114 -9.18 7.91 -21.55
N SER A 115 -9.49 7.81 -22.86
CA SER A 115 -10.56 6.92 -23.35
C SER A 115 -10.27 5.44 -23.09
N HIS A 116 -9.01 5.05 -22.92
CA HIS A 116 -8.61 3.68 -22.58
C HIS A 116 -8.54 3.42 -21.07
N PHE A 117 -8.61 4.47 -20.26
CA PHE A 117 -8.62 4.35 -18.80
C PHE A 117 -10.07 4.22 -18.32
N THR A 118 -10.59 3.01 -18.38
CA THR A 118 -11.98 2.64 -18.05
C THR A 118 -12.02 1.80 -16.78
N VAL A 119 -13.20 1.65 -16.18
CA VAL A 119 -13.40 0.76 -15.01
C VAL A 119 -12.97 -0.67 -15.35
N ASP A 120 -13.42 -1.20 -16.50
CA ASP A 120 -13.06 -2.55 -16.93
C ASP A 120 -11.55 -2.73 -17.07
N SER A 121 -10.84 -1.73 -17.63
CA SER A 121 -9.39 -1.78 -17.75
C SER A 121 -8.68 -1.78 -16.41
N ILE A 122 -9.24 -1.09 -15.39
CA ILE A 122 -8.72 -1.08 -14.03
C ILE A 122 -8.95 -2.42 -13.36
N LEU A 123 -10.14 -3.00 -13.50
CA LEU A 123 -10.46 -4.32 -12.95
C LEU A 123 -9.56 -5.41 -13.56
N ASP A 124 -9.34 -5.40 -14.89
CA ASP A 124 -8.41 -6.32 -15.58
C ASP A 124 -6.94 -6.13 -15.16
N GLY A 125 -6.60 -4.94 -14.68
CA GLY A 125 -5.25 -4.63 -14.18
C GLY A 125 -4.96 -5.14 -12.76
N VAL A 126 -5.94 -5.76 -12.07
CA VAL A 126 -5.77 -6.31 -10.72
C VAL A 126 -5.68 -7.83 -10.79
N TYR A 127 -4.48 -8.35 -10.64
CA TYR A 127 -4.26 -9.79 -10.49
C TYR A 127 -4.49 -10.18 -9.03
N TYR A 128 -5.54 -10.93 -8.78
CA TYR A 128 -5.95 -11.39 -7.45
C TYR A 128 -5.56 -12.84 -7.22
N LYS A 129 -4.98 -13.12 -6.05
CA LYS A 129 -4.72 -14.49 -5.60
C LYS A 129 -5.06 -14.59 -4.11
N HIS A 130 -5.97 -15.53 -3.78
CA HIS A 130 -6.21 -15.85 -2.38
C HIS A 130 -5.10 -16.76 -1.86
N ILE A 131 -4.66 -16.54 -0.63
CA ILE A 131 -3.53 -17.22 0.02
C ILE A 131 -3.97 -17.74 1.39
N HIS A 132 -3.88 -19.03 1.59
CA HIS A 132 -4.22 -19.68 2.86
C HIS A 132 -2.98 -19.93 3.73
N GLU A 133 -1.84 -20.25 3.09
CA GLU A 133 -0.62 -20.66 3.79
C GLU A 133 0.60 -19.82 3.37
N CYS A 134 1.60 -19.79 4.27
CA CYS A 134 2.87 -19.09 3.99
C CYS A 134 3.63 -19.69 2.79
N SER A 135 3.50 -20.99 2.55
CA SER A 135 4.04 -21.69 1.38
C SER A 135 3.43 -21.16 0.09
N GLU A 136 2.11 -21.02 0.04
CA GLU A 136 1.39 -20.49 -1.12
C GLU A 136 1.79 -19.04 -1.44
N LEU A 137 2.07 -18.22 -0.40
CA LEU A 137 2.58 -16.86 -0.61
C LEU A 137 3.98 -16.89 -1.21
N LEU A 138 4.85 -17.81 -0.77
CA LEU A 138 6.19 -17.96 -1.34
C LEU A 138 6.13 -18.38 -2.81
N ASP A 139 5.27 -19.34 -3.14
CA ASP A 139 5.03 -19.79 -4.52
C ASP A 139 4.44 -18.64 -5.36
N GLY A 140 3.49 -17.88 -4.81
CA GLY A 140 2.90 -16.71 -5.47
C GLY A 140 3.92 -15.59 -5.74
N ILE A 141 4.90 -15.40 -4.85
CA ILE A 141 6.01 -14.46 -5.07
C ILE A 141 6.92 -14.96 -6.21
N GLU A 142 7.15 -16.26 -6.34
CA GLU A 142 7.93 -16.85 -7.43
C GLU A 142 7.19 -16.74 -8.78
N GLU A 143 5.88 -17.00 -8.81
CA GLU A 143 5.04 -16.77 -9.98
C GLU A 143 5.05 -15.29 -10.40
N LEU A 144 4.94 -14.37 -9.44
CA LEU A 144 5.03 -12.94 -9.69
C LEU A 144 6.39 -12.56 -10.31
N GLU A 145 7.49 -13.15 -9.82
CA GLU A 145 8.80 -12.90 -10.43
C GLU A 145 8.87 -13.36 -11.89
N GLN A 146 8.19 -14.48 -12.25
CA GLN A 146 8.10 -14.92 -13.64
C GLN A 146 7.28 -13.94 -14.50
N PHE A 147 6.16 -13.43 -13.98
CA PHE A 147 5.37 -12.39 -14.66
C PHE A 147 6.20 -11.12 -14.91
N LEU A 148 6.97 -10.68 -13.93
CA LEU A 148 7.85 -9.53 -14.08
C LEU A 148 8.98 -9.77 -15.08
N LYS A 149 9.54 -10.98 -15.11
CA LYS A 149 10.56 -11.40 -16.10
C LYS A 149 9.99 -11.46 -17.52
N SER A 150 8.72 -11.82 -17.68
CA SER A 150 8.04 -11.84 -18.99
C SER A 150 7.64 -10.45 -19.50
N GLY A 151 7.96 -9.38 -18.77
CA GLY A 151 7.72 -8.00 -19.17
C GLY A 151 6.38 -7.42 -18.71
N GLN A 152 5.63 -8.12 -17.87
CA GLN A 152 4.40 -7.57 -17.28
C GLN A 152 4.72 -6.35 -16.43
N GLN A 153 3.98 -5.26 -16.66
CA GLN A 153 4.18 -3.98 -15.99
C GLN A 153 3.44 -3.95 -14.64
N ILE A 154 3.86 -4.79 -13.68
CA ILE A 154 3.35 -4.77 -12.31
C ILE A 154 4.23 -3.84 -11.48
N LYS A 155 3.65 -2.77 -10.90
CA LYS A 155 4.36 -1.79 -10.07
C LYS A 155 3.84 -1.71 -8.63
N LEU A 156 2.84 -2.51 -8.30
CA LEU A 156 2.32 -2.62 -6.94
C LEU A 156 2.08 -4.09 -6.59
N VAL A 157 2.57 -4.48 -5.43
CA VAL A 157 2.33 -5.79 -4.82
C VAL A 157 1.71 -5.56 -3.45
N ILE A 158 0.58 -6.19 -3.17
CA ILE A 158 -0.14 -6.04 -1.90
C ILE A 158 -0.24 -7.41 -1.23
N VAL A 159 0.03 -7.47 0.07
CA VAL A 159 -0.21 -8.63 0.93
C VAL A 159 -1.12 -8.20 2.07
N ASP A 160 -2.40 -8.52 1.98
CA ASP A 160 -3.43 -8.11 2.93
C ASP A 160 -4.18 -9.36 3.49
N SER A 161 -3.92 -9.78 4.72
CA SER A 161 -3.08 -9.23 5.77
C SER A 161 -1.85 -10.12 6.04
N PHE A 162 -0.65 -9.53 6.00
CA PHE A 162 0.57 -10.26 6.27
C PHE A 162 0.62 -10.82 7.71
N SER A 163 0.15 -10.03 8.70
CA SER A 163 0.11 -10.48 10.09
C SER A 163 -0.88 -11.63 10.31
N PHE A 164 -2.03 -11.60 9.66
CA PHE A 164 -3.03 -12.67 9.76
C PHE A 164 -2.44 -13.99 9.25
N LEU A 165 -1.83 -13.99 8.07
CA LEU A 165 -1.21 -15.17 7.47
C LEU A 165 -0.15 -15.79 8.40
N ILE A 166 0.79 -14.98 8.89
CA ILE A 166 1.89 -15.46 9.76
C ILE A 166 1.37 -16.00 11.09
N ARG A 167 0.38 -15.34 11.69
CA ARG A 167 -0.14 -15.71 13.02
C ARG A 167 -1.01 -16.96 13.00
N ASN A 168 -1.80 -17.14 11.94
CA ASN A 168 -2.71 -18.27 11.84
C ASN A 168 -2.02 -19.56 11.40
N ASN A 169 -0.94 -19.45 10.61
CA ASN A 169 -0.26 -20.63 10.09
C ASN A 169 0.82 -21.17 11.01
N ILE A 170 1.33 -20.34 11.94
CA ILE A 170 2.52 -20.72 12.69
C ILE A 170 2.30 -20.44 14.17
N GLU A 171 2.33 -21.47 15.01
CA GLU A 171 2.18 -21.30 16.46
C GLU A 171 3.46 -20.78 17.13
N ASN A 172 4.61 -21.31 16.72
CA ASN A 172 5.89 -21.00 17.33
C ASN A 172 6.41 -19.61 16.94
N THR A 173 6.67 -18.76 17.92
CA THR A 173 7.12 -17.38 17.71
C THR A 173 8.45 -17.27 16.94
N LEU A 174 9.42 -18.15 17.21
CA LEU A 174 10.71 -18.12 16.48
C LEU A 174 10.53 -18.51 15.01
N GLN A 175 9.64 -19.47 14.74
CA GLN A 175 9.29 -19.84 13.36
C GLN A 175 8.56 -18.69 12.66
N ARG A 176 7.63 -17.99 13.33
CA ARG A 176 6.99 -16.78 12.79
C ARG A 176 8.01 -15.75 12.33
N ILE A 177 8.97 -15.45 13.18
CA ILE A 177 10.05 -14.49 12.90
C ILE A 177 10.85 -14.97 11.69
N ARG A 178 11.25 -16.24 11.65
CA ARG A 178 12.07 -16.79 10.57
C ARG A 178 11.35 -16.76 9.23
N ILE A 179 10.11 -17.26 9.15
CA ILE A 179 9.34 -17.32 7.91
C ILE A 179 8.96 -15.92 7.43
N GLY A 180 8.50 -15.06 8.33
CA GLY A 180 8.21 -13.66 7.99
C GLY A 180 9.44 -12.94 7.45
N HIS A 181 10.63 -13.19 8.02
CA HIS A 181 11.88 -12.62 7.52
C HIS A 181 12.24 -13.13 6.12
N ILE A 182 12.01 -14.42 5.82
CA ILE A 182 12.23 -14.99 4.49
C ILE A 182 11.32 -14.32 3.46
N ILE A 183 10.01 -14.25 3.74
CA ILE A 183 9.03 -13.63 2.85
C ILE A 183 9.36 -12.16 2.60
N LEU A 184 9.59 -11.38 3.66
CA LEU A 184 9.94 -9.96 3.53
C LEU A 184 11.25 -9.74 2.78
N THR A 185 12.23 -10.64 2.91
CA THR A 185 13.47 -10.57 2.15
C THR A 185 13.22 -10.78 0.66
N LYS A 186 12.43 -11.80 0.27
CA LYS A 186 12.04 -12.02 -1.13
C LYS A 186 11.28 -10.83 -1.70
N LEU A 187 10.30 -10.31 -0.97
CA LEU A 187 9.53 -9.13 -1.36
C LEU A 187 10.42 -7.88 -1.52
N HIS A 188 11.38 -7.69 -0.63
CA HIS A 188 12.31 -6.56 -0.70
C HIS A 188 13.23 -6.65 -1.93
N MET A 189 13.77 -7.84 -2.21
CA MET A 189 14.57 -8.08 -3.41
C MET A 189 13.78 -7.81 -4.69
N LEU A 190 12.52 -8.27 -4.73
CA LEU A 190 11.62 -8.07 -5.85
C LEU A 190 11.29 -6.58 -6.02
N ALA A 191 10.93 -5.89 -4.95
CA ALA A 191 10.65 -4.45 -4.96
C ALA A 191 11.82 -3.65 -5.56
N HIS A 192 13.01 -3.90 -5.06
CA HIS A 192 14.22 -3.19 -5.50
C HIS A 192 14.58 -3.51 -6.96
N ARG A 193 14.54 -4.81 -7.35
CA ARG A 193 14.94 -5.27 -8.68
C ARG A 193 14.02 -4.77 -9.78
N TYR A 194 12.71 -4.82 -9.56
CA TYR A 194 11.70 -4.49 -10.57
C TYR A 194 11.08 -3.10 -10.39
N LYS A 195 11.57 -2.34 -9.39
CA LYS A 195 11.05 -1.01 -9.08
C LYS A 195 9.52 -1.01 -8.94
N CYS A 196 9.01 -1.91 -8.10
CA CYS A 196 7.61 -1.97 -7.70
C CYS A 196 7.47 -1.59 -6.22
N ALA A 197 6.36 -0.97 -5.85
CA ALA A 197 5.98 -0.76 -4.46
C ALA A 197 5.46 -2.07 -3.87
N VAL A 198 5.84 -2.37 -2.64
CA VAL A 198 5.26 -3.49 -1.88
C VAL A 198 4.51 -2.92 -0.68
N ILE A 199 3.26 -3.34 -0.53
CA ILE A 199 2.43 -3.00 0.62
C ILE A 199 2.14 -4.26 1.40
N ILE A 200 2.30 -4.19 2.70
CA ILE A 200 1.81 -5.21 3.63
C ILE A 200 0.88 -4.56 4.64
N THR A 201 -0.16 -5.27 5.06
CA THR A 201 -0.99 -4.84 6.17
C THR A 201 -0.67 -5.66 7.42
N ASN A 202 -0.66 -4.98 8.56
CA ASN A 202 -0.35 -5.56 9.85
C ASN A 202 -1.39 -5.09 10.89
N ASP A 203 -1.75 -5.99 11.79
CA ASP A 203 -2.58 -5.61 12.93
C ASP A 203 -1.72 -5.05 14.07
N VAL A 204 -2.38 -4.53 15.07
CA VAL A 204 -1.74 -4.12 16.33
C VAL A 204 -2.07 -5.10 17.43
N THR A 205 -1.18 -5.19 18.41
CA THR A 205 -1.39 -5.90 19.67
C THR A 205 -1.11 -4.96 20.82
N THR A 206 -1.85 -5.13 21.91
CA THR A 206 -1.60 -4.39 23.14
C THR A 206 -0.59 -5.15 23.97
N ARG A 207 0.51 -4.51 24.33
CA ARG A 207 1.44 -5.01 25.32
C ARG A 207 1.13 -4.33 26.65
N ILE A 208 0.73 -5.13 27.63
CA ILE A 208 0.53 -4.65 28.99
C ILE A 208 1.92 -4.63 29.63
N ASP A 209 2.35 -3.47 30.12
CA ASP A 209 3.56 -3.36 30.91
C ASP A 209 3.27 -3.86 32.33
N SER A 210 3.93 -4.93 32.73
CA SER A 210 3.77 -5.50 34.08
C SER A 210 4.26 -4.56 35.20
N SER A 211 5.04 -3.54 34.85
CA SER A 211 5.55 -2.53 35.79
C SER A 211 4.63 -1.31 35.96
N ASP A 212 3.69 -1.07 35.04
CA ASP A 212 2.70 -0.02 35.11
C ASP A 212 1.30 -0.56 34.72
N PRO A 213 0.41 -0.79 35.69
CA PRO A 213 -0.94 -1.34 35.44
C PRO A 213 -1.81 -0.51 34.47
N ASN A 214 -1.48 0.77 34.28
CA ASN A 214 -2.16 1.68 33.34
C ASN A 214 -1.35 1.89 32.04
N GLY A 215 -0.15 1.34 31.96
CA GLY A 215 0.74 1.44 30.80
C GLY A 215 0.45 0.36 29.77
N SER A 216 -0.47 0.61 28.84
CA SER A 216 -0.64 -0.24 27.66
C SER A 216 0.01 0.42 26.44
N THR A 217 0.95 -0.28 25.83
CA THR A 217 1.57 0.17 24.58
C THR A 217 1.01 -0.62 23.40
N VAL A 218 0.50 0.08 22.40
CA VAL A 218 0.04 -0.54 21.16
C VAL A 218 1.22 -0.73 20.23
N LEU A 219 1.50 -1.98 19.88
CA LEU A 219 2.63 -2.36 19.02
C LEU A 219 2.15 -3.13 17.78
N PRO A 220 2.88 -3.09 16.67
CA PRO A 220 2.61 -3.95 15.54
C PRO A 220 2.61 -5.42 15.94
N ALA A 221 1.62 -6.19 15.48
CA ALA A 221 1.38 -7.57 15.91
C ALA A 221 2.53 -8.54 15.61
N LEU A 222 3.35 -8.27 14.59
CA LEU A 222 4.54 -9.05 14.24
C LEU A 222 5.80 -8.65 15.03
N GLY A 223 5.68 -7.65 15.91
CA GLY A 223 6.77 -7.19 16.76
C GLY A 223 7.88 -6.42 16.02
N GLU A 224 8.97 -6.14 16.76
CA GLU A 224 10.06 -5.30 16.25
C GLU A 224 11.00 -6.04 15.27
N SER A 225 11.09 -7.37 15.36
CA SER A 225 11.98 -8.18 14.52
C SER A 225 11.75 -7.98 13.02
N HIS A 226 10.50 -7.72 12.60
CA HIS A 226 10.13 -7.44 11.22
C HIS A 226 10.34 -5.97 10.84
N SER A 227 10.41 -5.10 11.83
CA SER A 227 10.54 -3.65 11.62
C SER A 227 11.77 -3.28 10.79
N HIS A 228 12.88 -4.01 10.91
CA HIS A 228 14.09 -3.72 10.16
C HIS A 228 13.94 -3.92 8.64
N LYS A 229 12.99 -4.75 8.19
CA LYS A 229 12.71 -4.99 6.76
C LYS A 229 11.68 -4.03 6.19
N ILE A 230 10.98 -3.28 7.03
CA ILE A 230 9.99 -2.29 6.61
C ILE A 230 10.69 -0.94 6.40
N ASN A 231 10.52 -0.35 5.22
CA ASN A 231 11.11 0.95 4.90
C ASN A 231 10.25 2.10 5.42
N GLN A 232 8.93 1.96 5.33
CA GLN A 232 7.95 2.94 5.78
C GLN A 232 6.84 2.26 6.57
N ARG A 233 6.47 2.83 7.72
CA ARG A 233 5.33 2.38 8.53
C ARG A 233 4.36 3.53 8.73
N ILE A 234 3.11 3.28 8.37
CA ILE A 234 1.99 4.18 8.53
C ILE A 234 0.97 3.51 9.44
N VAL A 235 0.77 4.08 10.62
CA VAL A 235 -0.21 3.58 11.58
C VAL A 235 -1.54 4.27 11.31
N LEU A 236 -2.57 3.47 11.05
CA LEU A 236 -3.93 3.93 10.80
C LEU A 236 -4.76 3.80 12.07
N GLY A 237 -5.52 4.84 12.39
CA GLY A 237 -6.42 4.91 13.54
C GLY A 237 -7.73 5.60 13.19
N GLN A 238 -8.73 5.43 14.03
CA GLN A 238 -9.95 6.22 13.98
C GLN A 238 -9.77 7.50 14.79
N THR A 239 -10.44 8.56 14.39
CA THR A 239 -10.59 9.74 15.25
C THR A 239 -11.58 9.37 16.34
N GLY A 240 -11.25 9.66 17.61
CA GLY A 240 -12.14 9.41 18.75
C GLY A 240 -13.38 10.33 18.80
N ASP A 241 -13.57 11.17 17.81
CA ASP A 241 -14.69 12.09 17.71
C ASP A 241 -15.86 11.40 17.01
N ASP A 242 -16.89 11.01 17.78
CA ASP A 242 -18.17 10.50 17.27
C ASP A 242 -18.89 11.52 16.34
N GLU A 243 -18.44 12.78 16.32
CA GLU A 243 -18.99 13.85 15.49
C GLU A 243 -18.54 13.84 14.03
N GLU A 244 -17.48 13.11 13.69
CA GLU A 244 -16.90 13.05 12.33
C GLU A 244 -16.84 11.61 11.81
N PRO A 245 -17.97 10.98 11.43
CA PRO A 245 -17.96 9.63 10.88
C PRO A 245 -17.19 9.54 9.57
N GLY A 246 -16.42 8.45 9.39
CA GLY A 246 -15.61 8.22 8.19
C GLY A 246 -14.28 8.97 8.17
N VAL A 247 -13.89 9.65 9.27
CA VAL A 247 -12.60 10.30 9.42
C VAL A 247 -11.61 9.38 10.14
N PHE A 248 -10.41 9.29 9.58
CA PHE A 248 -9.32 8.44 10.06
C PHE A 248 -8.04 9.26 10.21
N ILE A 249 -7.09 8.74 10.98
CA ILE A 249 -5.76 9.31 11.14
C ILE A 249 -4.73 8.34 10.56
N ALA A 250 -3.80 8.87 9.78
CA ALA A 250 -2.59 8.18 9.35
C ALA A 250 -1.39 8.82 10.05
N SER A 251 -0.67 8.07 10.86
CA SER A 251 0.54 8.49 11.58
C SER A 251 1.75 7.84 10.94
N ILE A 252 2.68 8.64 10.44
CA ILE A 252 3.95 8.17 9.88
C ILE A 252 4.91 7.92 11.04
N GLU A 253 5.07 6.63 11.42
CA GLU A 253 5.91 6.23 12.55
C GLU A 253 7.33 5.92 12.13
N LYS A 254 7.51 5.45 10.88
CA LYS A 254 8.82 5.16 10.30
C LYS A 254 8.83 5.60 8.85
N SER A 255 9.86 6.30 8.44
CA SER A 255 10.14 6.67 7.06
C SER A 255 11.64 6.89 6.86
N LEU A 256 12.13 6.59 5.66
CA LEU A 256 13.50 6.93 5.25
C LEU A 256 13.64 8.41 4.88
N LEU A 257 12.55 9.05 4.47
CA LEU A 257 12.58 10.36 3.83
C LEU A 257 11.85 11.44 4.63
N GLN A 258 10.92 11.05 5.51
CA GLN A 258 9.99 11.98 6.14
C GLN A 258 10.07 11.93 7.66
N ARG A 259 9.71 13.05 8.30
CA ARG A 259 9.58 13.14 9.75
C ARG A 259 8.29 12.48 10.22
N ARG A 260 8.26 12.06 11.47
CA ARG A 260 7.02 11.61 12.12
C ARG A 260 5.99 12.73 12.08
N THR A 261 4.81 12.41 11.58
CA THR A 261 3.69 13.33 11.47
C THR A 261 2.39 12.54 11.38
N SER A 262 1.27 13.20 11.64
CA SER A 262 -0.05 12.58 11.53
C SER A 262 -0.94 13.44 10.65
N VAL A 263 -1.76 12.77 9.84
CA VAL A 263 -2.66 13.41 8.88
C VAL A 263 -4.04 12.80 9.01
N LYS A 264 -5.09 13.64 9.04
CA LYS A 264 -6.48 13.19 8.94
C LYS A 264 -6.86 12.97 7.48
N PHE A 265 -7.60 11.90 7.21
CA PHE A 265 -8.16 11.60 5.90
C PHE A 265 -9.58 11.04 6.05
N HIS A 266 -10.33 11.05 4.97
CA HIS A 266 -11.70 10.55 4.92
C HIS A 266 -11.79 9.35 3.99
N ILE A 267 -12.58 8.35 4.38
CA ILE A 267 -12.97 7.21 3.53
C ILE A 267 -14.46 7.35 3.24
N GLY A 268 -14.81 7.62 2.00
CA GLY A 268 -16.18 7.74 1.51
C GLY A 268 -16.48 6.73 0.41
N GLU A 269 -17.64 6.85 -0.22
CA GLU A 269 -18.03 6.01 -1.37
C GLU A 269 -17.04 6.12 -2.52
N ASP A 270 -16.52 7.31 -2.76
CA ASP A 270 -15.53 7.60 -3.80
C ASP A 270 -14.09 7.19 -3.45
N GLY A 271 -13.87 6.55 -2.30
CA GLY A 271 -12.57 6.11 -1.80
C GLY A 271 -11.95 7.08 -0.81
N ILE A 272 -10.59 7.13 -0.81
CA ILE A 272 -9.82 7.96 0.12
C ILE A 272 -9.74 9.40 -0.41
N ARG A 273 -10.01 10.36 0.48
CA ARG A 273 -9.96 11.78 0.17
C ARG A 273 -9.34 12.58 1.32
N LYS A 274 -8.91 13.80 0.99
CA LYS A 274 -8.49 14.78 1.99
C LYS A 274 -9.63 15.09 2.94
N PHE A 275 -9.35 15.06 4.24
CA PHE A 275 -10.28 15.57 5.24
C PHE A 275 -10.46 17.08 5.05
N ARG A 276 -11.72 17.53 5.02
CA ARG A 276 -12.09 18.95 4.99
C ARG A 276 -12.98 19.22 6.20
N LYS A 277 -12.46 20.02 7.13
CA LYS A 277 -13.30 20.52 8.21
C LYS A 277 -14.42 21.36 7.59
N LYS A 278 -15.66 20.99 7.88
CA LYS A 278 -16.86 21.76 7.47
C LYS A 278 -16.90 23.12 8.14
#